data_7be345343caf47a23fc7fc6298eb2e5e
#
_entry.id   7be345343caf47a23fc7fc6298eb2e5e
#
_cell.length_a   1.000
_cell.length_b   1.000
_cell.length_c   1.000
_cell.angle_alpha   90.00
_cell.angle_beta   90.00
_cell.angle_gamma   90.00
#
_symmetry.space_group_name_H-M   'P 1'
#
loop_
_entity.id
_entity.type
_entity.pdbx_description
1 polymer ?
#
loop_
_entity_poly.entity_id
_entity_poly.type
_entity_poly.pdbx_seq_one_letter_code
_entity_poly.pdbx_strand_id
1 'polypeptide(L)'
;VVASGSMEKKHEDNKYLEENNLNDQFPTYSVIVLQKVKNADELKKYDVIAYRNKEGIIIIHRIVSVNPDGTYTTKGDANNGVDEMRPSFDNVVGKYSGKYLPTVGLFILFFQSYSGIATVLAVIYCMIMFDNRIGVISEVRQKRKDMLIELLSADAEEISDDVDVRTEYFEKLYLDKFIYHFDDNGFISKEVADEIVKYNPPPSEHADNETE
;
A
#
# COMPACT_ATOMS: atom_id res chain seq x y z
N VAL A 1 16.33 10.27 4.43
CA VAL A 1 16.40 9.03 3.64
C VAL A 1 17.79 8.89 3.05
N VAL A 2 18.38 7.70 3.14
CA VAL A 2 19.68 7.36 2.56
C VAL A 2 19.53 7.19 1.05
N ALA A 3 20.27 7.96 0.26
CA ALA A 3 20.15 7.99 -1.20
C ALA A 3 21.20 7.13 -1.92
N SER A 4 22.29 6.74 -1.25
CA SER A 4 23.40 6.00 -1.87
C SER A 4 23.82 4.78 -1.03
N GLY A 5 24.49 3.81 -1.65
CA GLY A 5 24.98 2.60 -1.00
C GLY A 5 26.34 2.74 -0.33
N SER A 6 26.85 3.97 -0.11
CA SER A 6 28.18 4.20 0.47
C SER A 6 28.39 3.64 1.89
N MET A 7 27.30 3.36 2.61
CA MET A 7 27.29 2.77 3.95
C MET A 7 26.59 1.40 3.99
N GLU A 8 26.30 0.78 2.85
CA GLU A 8 25.49 -0.45 2.77
C GLU A 8 26.28 -1.71 3.08
N LYS A 9 27.55 -1.74 2.72
CA LYS A 9 28.44 -2.89 2.91
C LYS A 9 29.86 -2.45 3.27
N LYS A 10 30.64 -3.37 3.76
CA LYS A 10 32.07 -3.16 4.01
C LYS A 10 32.86 -3.38 2.72
N HIS A 11 33.71 -2.42 2.36
CA HIS A 11 34.66 -2.59 1.25
C HIS A 11 35.84 -3.44 1.72
N GLU A 12 36.38 -4.29 0.85
CA GLU A 12 37.47 -5.22 1.17
C GLU A 12 38.72 -4.53 1.71
N ASP A 13 39.04 -3.31 1.23
CA ASP A 13 40.19 -2.54 1.68
C ASP A 13 39.96 -1.88 3.04
N ASN A 14 38.75 -1.88 3.58
CA ASN A 14 38.39 -1.26 4.85
C ASN A 14 38.54 -2.27 6.03
N LYS A 15 39.66 -2.93 6.13
CA LYS A 15 39.94 -3.98 7.15
C LYS A 15 39.68 -3.51 8.60
N TYR A 16 39.85 -2.19 8.85
CA TYR A 16 39.56 -1.61 10.17
C TYR A 16 38.11 -1.79 10.63
N LEU A 17 37.17 -1.98 9.68
CA LEU A 17 35.74 -2.25 9.99
C LEU A 17 35.56 -3.61 10.69
N GLU A 18 36.30 -4.61 10.25
CA GLU A 18 36.27 -5.95 10.83
C GLU A 18 37.11 -6.01 12.12
N GLU A 19 38.32 -5.43 12.11
CA GLU A 19 39.23 -5.37 13.25
C GLU A 19 38.59 -4.69 14.46
N ASN A 20 37.70 -3.73 14.26
CA ASN A 20 37.02 -3.00 15.34
C ASN A 20 35.54 -3.41 15.52
N ASN A 21 35.08 -4.52 14.89
CA ASN A 21 33.71 -5.03 14.98
C ASN A 21 32.61 -3.99 14.64
N LEU A 22 32.87 -3.13 13.64
CA LEU A 22 31.94 -2.10 13.21
C LEU A 22 30.89 -2.73 12.28
N ASN A 23 29.69 -3.00 12.82
CA ASN A 23 28.61 -3.72 12.15
C ASN A 23 27.32 -2.86 12.05
N ASP A 24 27.48 -1.58 11.94
CA ASP A 24 26.38 -0.59 11.94
C ASP A 24 26.13 -0.01 10.53
N GLN A 25 26.36 -0.82 9.49
CA GLN A 25 25.99 -0.51 8.11
C GLN A 25 24.47 -0.49 7.96
N PHE A 26 23.97 0.23 6.96
CA PHE A 26 22.55 0.33 6.66
C PHE A 26 22.33 0.41 5.14
N PRO A 27 21.26 -0.22 4.63
CA PRO A 27 20.99 -0.26 3.19
C PRO A 27 20.47 1.09 2.65
N THR A 28 20.60 1.23 1.33
CA THR A 28 19.99 2.33 0.58
C THR A 28 18.48 2.39 0.84
N TYR A 29 17.90 3.56 0.77
CA TYR A 29 16.49 3.86 1.07
C TYR A 29 16.06 3.63 2.53
N SER A 30 17.00 3.44 3.45
CA SER A 30 16.71 3.45 4.88
C SER A 30 16.44 4.86 5.39
N VAL A 31 15.57 4.96 6.38
CA VAL A 31 15.45 6.14 7.24
C VAL A 31 16.32 5.88 8.46
N ILE A 32 17.31 6.73 8.68
CA ILE A 32 18.24 6.62 9.81
C ILE A 32 17.86 7.57 10.94
N VAL A 33 18.17 7.17 12.17
CA VAL A 33 17.97 8.01 13.36
C VAL A 33 19.29 8.65 13.75
N LEU A 34 19.29 9.98 13.80
CA LEU A 34 20.44 10.77 14.22
C LEU A 34 20.23 11.28 15.66
N GLN A 35 21.28 11.24 16.46
CA GLN A 35 21.34 11.90 17.75
C GLN A 35 22.01 13.25 17.58
N LYS A 36 21.43 14.29 18.18
CA LYS A 36 22.03 15.62 18.19
C LYS A 36 23.28 15.60 19.06
N VAL A 37 24.39 16.11 18.52
CA VAL A 37 25.66 16.25 19.21
C VAL A 37 25.77 17.69 19.71
N LYS A 38 26.18 17.88 20.97
CA LYS A 38 26.26 19.23 21.58
C LYS A 38 27.67 19.80 21.48
N ASN A 39 28.69 18.94 21.61
CA ASN A 39 30.09 19.32 21.65
C ASN A 39 30.91 18.43 20.71
N ALA A 40 32.00 18.99 20.18
CA ALA A 40 32.92 18.26 19.31
C ALA A 40 33.57 17.03 20.02
N ASP A 41 33.78 17.09 21.32
CA ASP A 41 34.36 16.01 22.13
C ASP A 41 33.51 14.74 22.22
N GLU A 42 32.21 14.85 21.86
CA GLU A 42 31.32 13.70 21.79
C GLU A 42 31.54 12.85 20.52
N LEU A 43 32.25 13.41 19.52
CA LEU A 43 32.58 12.73 18.29
C LEU A 43 33.95 12.07 18.35
N LYS A 44 33.93 10.76 18.11
CA LYS A 44 35.13 9.92 18.20
C LYS A 44 35.42 9.25 16.85
N LYS A 45 36.68 8.81 16.72
CA LYS A 45 37.03 7.93 15.60
C LYS A 45 36.08 6.73 15.53
N TYR A 46 35.64 6.42 14.34
CA TYR A 46 34.69 5.35 13.97
C TYR A 46 33.22 5.68 14.22
N ASP A 47 32.87 6.85 14.75
CA ASP A 47 31.47 7.29 14.75
C ASP A 47 30.99 7.57 13.35
N VAL A 48 29.73 7.20 13.05
CA VAL A 48 29.07 7.58 11.81
C VAL A 48 28.35 8.89 12.02
N ILE A 49 28.65 9.90 11.20
CA ILE A 49 28.08 11.24 11.30
C ILE A 49 27.35 11.64 10.01
N ALA A 50 26.28 12.38 10.18
CA ALA A 50 25.66 13.13 9.09
C ALA A 50 26.19 14.55 9.11
N TYR A 51 26.73 15.03 7.99
CA TYR A 51 27.24 16.38 7.87
C TYR A 51 26.82 17.02 6.55
N ARG A 52 26.82 18.34 6.51
CA ARG A 52 26.45 19.12 5.33
C ARG A 52 27.70 19.49 4.55
N ASN A 53 27.71 19.17 3.25
CA ASN A 53 28.77 19.56 2.35
C ASN A 53 28.61 21.04 1.92
N LYS A 54 29.56 21.56 1.12
CA LYS A 54 29.54 22.94 0.60
C LYS A 54 28.33 23.25 -0.27
N GLU A 55 27.73 22.27 -0.88
CA GLU A 55 26.55 22.35 -1.73
C GLU A 55 25.23 22.25 -0.94
N GLY A 56 25.31 22.09 0.37
CA GLY A 56 24.15 21.92 1.26
C GLY A 56 23.61 20.51 1.32
N ILE A 57 24.22 19.54 0.64
CA ILE A 57 23.82 18.14 0.63
C ILE A 57 24.25 17.48 1.94
N ILE A 58 23.38 16.68 2.53
CA ILE A 58 23.70 15.90 3.73
C ILE A 58 24.36 14.59 3.30
N ILE A 59 25.60 14.40 3.74
CA ILE A 59 26.39 13.18 3.58
C ILE A 59 26.43 12.45 4.91
N ILE A 60 26.37 11.11 4.86
CA ILE A 60 26.48 10.29 6.07
C ILE A 60 27.58 9.28 5.87
N HIS A 61 28.68 9.48 6.62
CA HIS A 61 29.88 8.65 6.53
C HIS A 61 30.52 8.46 7.91
N ARG A 62 31.48 7.55 7.97
CA ARG A 62 32.23 7.21 9.21
C ARG A 62 33.44 8.11 9.36
N ILE A 63 33.70 8.56 10.57
CA ILE A 63 34.92 9.24 10.93
C ILE A 63 36.07 8.22 10.97
N VAL A 64 37.03 8.35 10.07
CA VAL A 64 38.25 7.51 10.08
C VAL A 64 39.41 8.18 10.82
N SER A 65 39.37 9.51 10.93
CA SER A 65 40.36 10.26 11.76
C SER A 65 39.77 11.57 12.25
N VAL A 66 40.08 11.91 13.51
CA VAL A 66 39.87 13.26 14.05
C VAL A 66 41.18 14.01 13.88
N ASN A 67 41.14 15.12 13.18
CA ASN A 67 42.36 15.87 12.83
C ASN A 67 42.72 16.90 13.92
N PRO A 68 44.02 17.28 14.07
CA PRO A 68 44.43 18.26 15.06
C PRO A 68 43.83 19.66 14.87
N ASP A 69 43.38 20.00 13.64
CA ASP A 69 42.73 21.25 13.28
C ASP A 69 41.24 21.29 13.63
N GLY A 70 40.70 20.26 14.29
CA GLY A 70 39.29 20.14 14.65
C GLY A 70 38.38 19.67 13.53
N THR A 71 38.94 19.28 12.38
CA THR A 71 38.17 18.68 11.30
C THR A 71 38.12 17.16 11.39
N TYR A 72 37.21 16.53 10.65
CA TYR A 72 37.07 15.08 10.57
C TYR A 72 37.41 14.58 9.17
N THR A 73 38.23 13.55 9.07
CA THR A 73 38.39 12.79 7.84
C THR A 73 37.32 11.70 7.84
N THR A 74 36.43 11.74 6.86
CA THR A 74 35.30 10.81 6.75
C THR A 74 35.45 9.87 5.56
N LYS A 75 34.78 8.72 5.63
CA LYS A 75 34.78 7.72 4.56
C LYS A 75 33.48 6.88 4.64
N GLY A 76 32.87 6.61 3.50
CA GLY A 76 31.82 5.61 3.41
C GLY A 76 32.37 4.19 3.58
N ASP A 77 31.69 3.34 4.32
CA ASP A 77 32.15 1.97 4.59
C ASP A 77 32.31 1.13 3.32
N ALA A 78 31.50 1.40 2.30
CA ALA A 78 31.56 0.75 0.99
C ALA A 78 32.49 1.47 -0.01
N ASN A 79 33.07 2.61 0.35
CA ASN A 79 33.93 3.37 -0.53
C ASN A 79 35.38 2.89 -0.44
N ASN A 80 36.12 3.07 -1.53
CA ASN A 80 37.55 2.79 -1.60
C ASN A 80 38.41 3.93 -1.00
N GLY A 81 38.01 5.20 -1.21
CA GLY A 81 38.75 6.40 -0.76
C GLY A 81 38.06 7.14 0.38
N VAL A 82 38.78 8.05 1.02
CA VAL A 82 38.24 9.03 1.96
C VAL A 82 37.56 10.16 1.22
N ASP A 83 36.66 10.87 1.90
CA ASP A 83 35.99 12.02 1.33
C ASP A 83 36.94 13.18 1.09
N GLU A 84 36.77 13.89 0.00
CA GLU A 84 37.58 15.07 -0.34
C GLU A 84 37.38 16.22 0.67
N MET A 85 36.13 16.40 1.09
CA MET A 85 35.78 17.39 2.09
C MET A 85 36.06 16.86 3.51
N ARG A 86 36.73 17.64 4.33
CA ARG A 86 36.88 17.40 5.75
C ARG A 86 35.91 18.31 6.52
N PRO A 87 34.76 17.77 7.00
CA PRO A 87 33.82 18.59 7.75
C PRO A 87 34.40 19.01 9.10
N SER A 88 34.08 20.25 9.53
CA SER A 88 34.24 20.71 10.91
C SER A 88 33.00 20.37 11.73
N PHE A 89 33.04 20.57 13.04
CA PHE A 89 31.90 20.37 13.92
C PHE A 89 30.65 21.17 13.48
N ASP A 90 30.82 22.37 12.97
CA ASP A 90 29.73 23.25 12.50
C ASP A 90 28.96 22.65 11.31
N ASN A 91 29.59 21.78 10.57
CA ASN A 91 28.95 21.08 9.45
C ASN A 91 28.13 19.87 9.91
N VAL A 92 28.36 19.36 11.15
CA VAL A 92 27.73 18.14 11.63
C VAL A 92 26.28 18.38 12.00
N VAL A 93 25.39 17.60 11.40
CA VAL A 93 23.95 17.59 11.67
C VAL A 93 23.62 16.68 12.87
N GLY A 94 24.36 15.57 13.01
CA GLY A 94 24.18 14.63 14.09
C GLY A 94 25.00 13.35 13.90
N LYS A 95 25.04 12.55 14.95
CA LYS A 95 25.68 11.24 14.98
C LYS A 95 24.63 10.15 14.77
N TYR A 96 24.94 9.14 14.02
CA TYR A 96 24.09 7.96 13.82
C TYR A 96 23.91 7.20 15.14
N SER A 97 22.66 6.89 15.48
CA SER A 97 22.32 6.23 16.76
C SER A 97 22.40 4.68 16.71
N GLY A 98 22.82 4.11 15.58
CA GLY A 98 22.80 2.66 15.36
C GLY A 98 21.39 2.12 14.97
N LYS A 99 20.39 3.00 14.81
CA LYS A 99 19.01 2.60 14.49
C LYS A 99 18.61 3.11 13.11
N TYR A 100 18.06 2.22 12.30
CA TYR A 100 17.49 2.57 11.00
C TYR A 100 16.18 1.80 10.74
N LEU A 101 15.37 2.34 9.86
CA LEU A 101 14.16 1.70 9.35
C LEU A 101 14.40 1.38 7.87
N PRO A 102 14.56 0.10 7.51
CA PRO A 102 14.82 -0.30 6.13
C PRO A 102 13.57 -0.03 5.27
N THR A 103 13.78 0.24 4.00
CA THR A 103 12.74 0.40 2.98
C THR A 103 11.70 1.53 3.19
N VAL A 104 11.53 2.06 4.40
CA VAL A 104 10.60 3.17 4.68
C VAL A 104 10.90 4.39 3.83
N GLY A 105 12.18 4.65 3.55
CA GLY A 105 12.59 5.73 2.66
C GLY A 105 12.06 5.61 1.24
N LEU A 106 11.85 4.39 0.75
CA LEU A 106 11.27 4.15 -0.58
C LEU A 106 9.83 4.68 -0.65
N PHE A 107 9.02 4.42 0.38
CA PHE A 107 7.65 4.96 0.47
C PHE A 107 7.67 6.49 0.54
N ILE A 108 8.57 7.08 1.35
CA ILE A 108 8.70 8.54 1.44
C ILE A 108 9.03 9.13 0.06
N LEU A 109 10.01 8.57 -0.64
CA LEU A 109 10.40 9.03 -1.98
C LEU A 109 9.28 8.83 -3.00
N PHE A 110 8.54 7.73 -2.93
CA PHE A 110 7.39 7.48 -3.78
C PHE A 110 6.33 8.58 -3.60
N PHE A 111 5.89 8.86 -2.37
CA PHE A 111 4.89 9.88 -2.09
C PHE A 111 5.36 11.32 -2.37
N GLN A 112 6.66 11.56 -2.41
CA GLN A 112 7.25 12.84 -2.81
C GLN A 112 7.43 12.99 -4.33
N SER A 113 7.32 11.89 -5.08
CA SER A 113 7.45 11.91 -6.53
C SER A 113 6.15 12.32 -7.23
N TYR A 114 6.26 12.95 -8.40
CA TYR A 114 5.09 13.28 -9.24
C TYR A 114 4.24 12.05 -9.58
N SER A 115 4.88 10.92 -9.87
CA SER A 115 4.19 9.65 -10.15
C SER A 115 3.45 9.11 -8.92
N GLY A 116 4.04 9.22 -7.73
CA GLY A 116 3.39 8.82 -6.48
C GLY A 116 2.15 9.66 -6.18
N ILE A 117 2.26 10.99 -6.30
CA ILE A 117 1.12 11.89 -6.13
C ILE A 117 0.01 11.57 -7.14
N ALA A 118 0.36 11.40 -8.43
CA ALA A 118 -0.61 11.04 -9.46
C ALA A 118 -1.30 9.69 -9.17
N THR A 119 -0.55 8.71 -8.68
CA THR A 119 -1.10 7.40 -8.29
C THR A 119 -2.09 7.52 -7.13
N VAL A 120 -1.76 8.31 -6.09
CA VAL A 120 -2.68 8.54 -4.96
C VAL A 120 -3.96 9.21 -5.44
N LEU A 121 -3.87 10.23 -6.28
CA LEU A 121 -5.04 10.90 -6.85
C LEU A 121 -5.89 9.96 -7.72
N ALA A 122 -5.26 9.10 -8.51
CA ALA A 122 -5.95 8.09 -9.31
C ALA A 122 -6.69 7.07 -8.42
N VAL A 123 -6.07 6.61 -7.33
CA VAL A 123 -6.72 5.69 -6.38
C VAL A 123 -7.92 6.36 -5.72
N ILE A 124 -7.79 7.60 -5.25
CA ILE A 124 -8.90 8.37 -4.66
C ILE A 124 -10.04 8.52 -5.69
N TYR A 125 -9.73 8.88 -6.93
CA TYR A 125 -10.71 8.98 -8.00
C TYR A 125 -11.43 7.65 -8.24
N CYS A 126 -10.69 6.53 -8.31
CA CYS A 126 -11.27 5.20 -8.46
C CYS A 126 -12.19 4.83 -7.29
N MET A 127 -11.82 5.16 -6.06
CA MET A 127 -12.67 4.92 -4.88
C MET A 127 -13.99 5.70 -4.98
N ILE A 128 -13.93 6.99 -5.31
CA ILE A 128 -15.13 7.82 -5.49
C ILE A 128 -16.04 7.25 -6.61
N MET A 129 -15.44 6.85 -7.73
CA MET A 129 -16.17 6.27 -8.85
C MET A 129 -16.81 4.92 -8.49
N PHE A 130 -16.13 4.12 -7.67
CA PHE A 130 -16.62 2.84 -7.18
C PHE A 130 -17.84 3.03 -6.27
N ASP A 131 -17.75 3.94 -5.29
CA ASP A 131 -18.86 4.26 -4.39
C ASP A 131 -20.10 4.77 -5.17
N ASN A 132 -19.89 5.64 -6.16
CA ASN A 132 -20.99 6.13 -7.01
C ASN A 132 -21.64 4.99 -7.80
N ARG A 133 -20.87 3.99 -8.27
CA ARG A 133 -21.43 2.83 -9.00
C ARG A 133 -22.24 1.92 -8.09
N ILE A 134 -21.79 1.67 -6.87
CA ILE A 134 -22.54 0.91 -5.88
C ILE A 134 -23.87 1.59 -5.58
N GLY A 135 -23.89 2.91 -5.41
CA GLY A 135 -25.10 3.69 -5.17
C GLY A 135 -26.11 3.52 -6.30
N VAL A 136 -25.68 3.63 -7.58
CA VAL A 136 -26.53 3.43 -8.75
C VAL A 136 -27.10 2.00 -8.83
N ILE A 137 -26.26 0.99 -8.55
CA ILE A 137 -26.71 -0.42 -8.56
C ILE A 137 -27.76 -0.67 -7.48
N SER A 138 -27.57 -0.12 -6.28
CA SER A 138 -28.56 -0.26 -5.20
C SER A 138 -29.89 0.41 -5.54
N GLU A 139 -29.86 1.60 -6.14
CA GLU A 139 -31.06 2.30 -6.58
C GLU A 139 -31.84 1.53 -7.66
N VAL A 140 -31.12 0.99 -8.68
CA VAL A 140 -31.75 0.16 -9.72
C VAL A 140 -32.35 -1.12 -9.13
N ARG A 141 -31.68 -1.74 -8.17
CA ARG A 141 -32.19 -2.93 -7.47
C ARG A 141 -33.46 -2.59 -6.69
N GLN A 142 -33.48 -1.47 -5.98
CA GLN A 142 -34.66 -1.04 -5.23
C GLN A 142 -35.84 -0.76 -6.16
N LYS A 143 -35.66 0.00 -7.26
CA LYS A 143 -36.69 0.25 -8.24
C LYS A 143 -37.27 -1.04 -8.85
N ARG A 144 -36.41 -2.04 -9.09
CA ARG A 144 -36.87 -3.36 -9.59
C ARG A 144 -37.67 -4.10 -8.52
N LYS A 145 -37.31 -4.05 -7.26
CA LYS A 145 -38.10 -4.62 -6.16
C LYS A 145 -39.46 -3.96 -6.05
N ASP A 146 -39.50 -2.63 -6.07
CA ASP A 146 -40.74 -1.86 -5.94
C ASP A 146 -41.71 -2.18 -7.12
N MET A 147 -41.18 -2.28 -8.34
CA MET A 147 -41.96 -2.67 -9.52
C MET A 147 -42.52 -4.10 -9.40
N LEU A 148 -41.74 -5.06 -8.89
CA LEU A 148 -42.20 -6.43 -8.68
C LEU A 148 -43.27 -6.51 -7.59
N ILE A 149 -43.13 -5.73 -6.51
CA ILE A 149 -44.14 -5.65 -5.46
C ILE A 149 -45.45 -5.06 -6.03
N GLU A 150 -45.37 -4.01 -6.84
CA GLU A 150 -46.52 -3.40 -7.48
C GLU A 150 -47.25 -4.39 -8.42
N LEU A 151 -46.53 -5.14 -9.26
CA LEU A 151 -47.11 -6.17 -10.13
C LEU A 151 -47.79 -7.29 -9.35
N LEU A 152 -47.13 -7.79 -8.29
CA LEU A 152 -47.67 -8.87 -7.45
C LEU A 152 -48.87 -8.40 -6.62
N SER A 153 -48.92 -7.14 -6.18
CA SER A 153 -50.07 -6.60 -5.46
C SER A 153 -51.29 -6.37 -6.38
N ALA A 154 -51.02 -6.01 -7.64
CA ALA A 154 -52.11 -5.89 -8.62
C ALA A 154 -52.76 -7.26 -8.91
N ASP A 155 -51.99 -8.34 -9.02
CA ASP A 155 -52.51 -9.69 -9.20
C ASP A 155 -53.17 -10.26 -7.92
N ALA A 156 -52.77 -9.78 -6.73
CA ALA A 156 -53.31 -10.24 -5.46
C ALA A 156 -54.67 -9.68 -5.08
N GLU A 157 -55.15 -8.59 -5.73
CA GLU A 157 -56.48 -8.07 -5.53
C GLU A 157 -57.58 -8.99 -6.13
N GLU A 158 -57.22 -9.97 -7.00
CA GLU A 158 -58.13 -11.01 -7.49
C GLU A 158 -58.20 -12.29 -6.65
N ILE A 159 -57.34 -12.46 -5.67
CA ILE A 159 -57.29 -13.68 -4.82
C ILE A 159 -57.88 -13.34 -3.45
N SER A 160 -58.98 -14.00 -3.12
CA SER A 160 -59.79 -13.84 -1.90
C SER A 160 -59.00 -13.80 -0.58
N ASP A 161 -59.55 -13.11 0.40
CA ASP A 161 -59.09 -12.69 1.72
C ASP A 161 -58.56 -13.76 2.69
N ASP A 162 -58.19 -14.95 2.25
CA ASP A 162 -57.87 -16.10 3.14
C ASP A 162 -56.53 -16.80 2.85
N VAL A 163 -55.60 -16.14 2.14
CA VAL A 163 -54.27 -16.69 1.89
C VAL A 163 -53.20 -15.75 2.49
N ASP A 164 -52.63 -16.18 3.61
CA ASP A 164 -51.42 -15.54 4.19
C ASP A 164 -50.20 -15.74 3.26
N VAL A 165 -50.05 -14.85 2.29
CA VAL A 165 -48.94 -14.91 1.31
C VAL A 165 -47.69 -14.39 1.99
N ARG A 166 -46.92 -15.28 2.56
CA ARG A 166 -45.56 -15.03 3.00
C ARG A 166 -44.68 -14.91 1.77
N THR A 167 -44.44 -13.70 1.27
CA THR A 167 -43.50 -13.43 0.20
C THR A 167 -42.06 -13.44 0.77
N GLU A 168 -41.46 -14.60 0.85
CA GLU A 168 -40.01 -14.71 1.05
C GLU A 168 -39.34 -14.67 -0.33
N TYR A 169 -38.71 -13.54 -0.65
CA TYR A 169 -37.94 -13.41 -1.89
C TYR A 169 -36.57 -14.07 -1.71
N PHE A 170 -36.36 -15.18 -2.42
CA PHE A 170 -35.06 -15.79 -2.54
C PHE A 170 -34.51 -15.56 -3.95
N GLU A 171 -33.42 -14.81 -4.06
CA GLU A 171 -32.67 -14.73 -5.30
C GLU A 171 -31.69 -15.91 -5.34
N LYS A 172 -31.85 -16.82 -6.30
CA LYS A 172 -30.93 -17.96 -6.51
C LYS A 172 -30.04 -17.69 -7.70
N LEU A 173 -28.72 -17.65 -7.48
CA LEU A 173 -27.74 -17.57 -8.54
C LEU A 173 -27.12 -18.97 -8.76
N TYR A 174 -27.30 -19.49 -9.97
CA TYR A 174 -26.66 -20.73 -10.40
C TYR A 174 -25.34 -20.38 -11.07
N LEU A 175 -24.22 -20.71 -10.42
CA LEU A 175 -22.89 -20.48 -10.97
C LEU A 175 -22.12 -21.81 -10.95
N ASP A 176 -21.91 -22.39 -12.13
CA ASP A 176 -21.22 -23.67 -12.32
C ASP A 176 -21.93 -24.82 -11.57
N LYS A 177 -21.28 -25.40 -10.55
CA LYS A 177 -21.83 -26.50 -9.71
C LYS A 177 -22.45 -26.03 -8.40
N PHE A 178 -22.65 -24.74 -8.24
CA PHE A 178 -23.10 -24.18 -6.97
C PHE A 178 -24.36 -23.35 -7.11
N ILE A 179 -25.23 -23.48 -6.11
CA ILE A 179 -26.43 -22.64 -5.93
C ILE A 179 -26.10 -21.69 -4.77
N TYR A 180 -26.20 -20.40 -5.03
CA TYR A 180 -26.00 -19.35 -4.03
C TYR A 180 -27.38 -18.78 -3.67
N HIS A 181 -27.67 -18.75 -2.37
CA HIS A 181 -28.90 -18.17 -1.83
C HIS A 181 -28.61 -16.80 -1.28
N PHE A 182 -29.45 -15.84 -1.63
CA PHE A 182 -29.37 -14.46 -1.17
C PHE A 182 -30.70 -14.04 -0.59
N ASP A 183 -30.69 -13.19 0.45
CA ASP A 183 -31.84 -12.45 0.96
C ASP A 183 -31.62 -10.95 0.79
N ASP A 184 -32.52 -10.15 1.39
CA ASP A 184 -32.42 -8.69 1.36
C ASP A 184 -31.16 -8.13 2.05
N ASN A 185 -30.53 -8.92 2.92
CA ASN A 185 -29.32 -8.55 3.66
C ASN A 185 -28.04 -9.06 2.98
N GLY A 186 -28.15 -9.89 1.92
CA GLY A 186 -27.03 -10.38 1.13
C GLY A 186 -26.96 -11.90 1.04
N PHE A 187 -25.75 -12.45 1.04
CA PHE A 187 -25.47 -13.87 0.89
C PHE A 187 -25.88 -14.66 2.16
N ILE A 188 -26.70 -15.73 2.01
CA ILE A 188 -27.15 -16.61 3.09
C ILE A 188 -26.35 -17.89 3.11
N SER A 189 -26.36 -18.64 2.00
CA SER A 189 -25.75 -19.97 1.94
C SER A 189 -25.31 -20.34 0.54
N LYS A 190 -24.48 -21.38 0.46
CA LYS A 190 -23.99 -21.99 -0.77
C LYS A 190 -24.20 -23.49 -0.68
N GLU A 191 -24.87 -24.06 -1.66
CA GLU A 191 -25.09 -25.50 -1.80
C GLU A 191 -24.43 -26.02 -3.08
N VAL A 192 -24.11 -27.31 -3.10
CA VAL A 192 -23.66 -28.01 -4.31
C VAL A 192 -24.91 -28.44 -5.07
N ALA A 193 -25.01 -28.12 -6.33
CA ALA A 193 -26.09 -28.60 -7.17
C ALA A 193 -25.86 -30.08 -7.50
N ASP A 194 -26.76 -30.95 -7.06
CA ASP A 194 -26.69 -32.41 -7.33
C ASP A 194 -26.95 -32.76 -8.81
N GLU A 195 -27.58 -31.86 -9.56
CA GLU A 195 -27.76 -31.95 -11.02
C GLU A 195 -27.55 -30.60 -11.70
N ILE A 196 -26.96 -30.62 -12.91
CA ILE A 196 -26.86 -29.44 -13.77
C ILE A 196 -28.28 -29.15 -14.27
N VAL A 197 -28.98 -28.24 -13.62
CA VAL A 197 -30.27 -27.76 -14.11
C VAL A 197 -30.04 -26.99 -15.41
N LYS A 198 -30.28 -27.63 -16.55
CA LYS A 198 -30.34 -26.95 -17.83
C LYS A 198 -31.51 -26.01 -17.78
N TYR A 199 -31.23 -24.70 -17.92
CA TYR A 199 -32.26 -23.69 -18.08
C TYR A 199 -33.08 -24.03 -19.33
N ASN A 200 -34.34 -24.42 -19.14
CA ASN A 200 -35.34 -24.49 -20.18
C ASN A 200 -36.13 -23.16 -20.12
N PRO A 201 -35.93 -22.25 -21.08
CA PRO A 201 -36.76 -21.06 -21.12
C PRO A 201 -38.22 -21.47 -21.28
N PRO A 202 -39.17 -20.73 -20.66
CA PRO A 202 -40.59 -20.97 -20.87
C PRO A 202 -40.91 -20.85 -22.39
N PRO A 203 -41.84 -21.65 -22.92
CA PRO A 203 -42.23 -21.56 -24.31
C PRO A 203 -42.69 -20.14 -24.61
N SER A 204 -42.11 -19.53 -25.64
CA SER A 204 -42.53 -18.19 -26.09
C SER A 204 -44.01 -18.22 -26.54
N GLU A 205 -44.86 -17.47 -25.88
CA GLU A 205 -46.30 -17.34 -26.18
C GLU A 205 -46.61 -16.70 -27.59
N HIS A 206 -45.60 -16.58 -28.46
CA HIS A 206 -45.77 -15.95 -29.79
C HIS A 206 -45.39 -16.88 -30.95
N ALA A 207 -45.84 -18.14 -30.93
CA ALA A 207 -45.59 -19.05 -32.05
C ALA A 207 -46.85 -19.66 -32.66
N ASP A 208 -48.05 -19.08 -32.47
CA ASP A 208 -49.25 -19.54 -33.17
C ASP A 208 -50.09 -18.37 -33.68
N ASN A 209 -49.61 -17.70 -34.72
CA ASN A 209 -50.49 -16.89 -35.60
C ASN A 209 -49.77 -16.56 -36.90
N GLU A 210 -49.38 -17.58 -37.67
CA GLU A 210 -49.18 -17.45 -39.11
C GLU A 210 -49.47 -18.80 -39.75
N THR A 211 -50.75 -19.08 -40.00
CA THR A 211 -51.26 -19.89 -41.14
C THR A 211 -52.77 -19.75 -41.20
N GLU A 212 -53.26 -18.81 -41.96
CA GLU A 212 -54.30 -18.97 -42.98
C GLU A 212 -54.36 -17.69 -43.84
#